data_bddcb5e75dc39dd7ae2b00da2a03c69a
#
_entry.id   bddcb5e75dc39dd7ae2b00da2a03c69a
#
_cell.length_a   1.000
_cell.length_b   1.000
_cell.length_c   1.000
_cell.angle_alpha   90.00
_cell.angle_beta   90.00
_cell.angle_gamma   90.00
#
_symmetry.space_group_name_H-M   'P 1'
#
loop_
_entity.id
_entity.type
_entity.pdbx_description
1 polymer ?
#
loop_
_entity_poly.entity_id
_entity_poly.type
_entity_poly.pdbx_seq_one_letter_code
_entity_poly.pdbx_strand_id
1 'polypeptide(L)'
;MKGLKIAAIASVSLLLVMLVLVGYLFLTAEVQVMDVSSQGISAASNFERFEQLKASVIDGTFQGTLYQKPRDWKEASEYVYLTYTIRLRNNCLVPIDMVEAQVVPLSGDILQIGSFDVRSLDLKSEGDLTVQILAPKDTHPVRELIVTYYLWGVSGSVKTLYGN
;
A
#
# COMPACT_ATOMS: atom_id res chain seq x y z
N MET A 1 -7.74 51.80 -20.36
CA MET A 1 -8.05 51.42 -18.97
C MET A 1 -9.24 50.43 -18.82
N LYS A 2 -10.32 50.50 -19.62
CA LYS A 2 -11.43 49.55 -19.57
C LYS A 2 -11.04 48.12 -19.91
N GLY A 3 -10.23 47.93 -20.97
CA GLY A 3 -9.77 46.59 -21.38
C GLY A 3 -8.94 45.86 -20.31
N LEU A 4 -8.06 46.59 -19.59
CA LEU A 4 -7.24 45.99 -18.52
C LEU A 4 -8.09 45.50 -17.34
N LYS A 5 -9.16 46.26 -17.02
CA LYS A 5 -10.08 45.85 -15.93
C LYS A 5 -10.87 44.58 -16.32
N ILE A 6 -11.33 44.51 -17.59
CA ILE A 6 -12.04 43.33 -18.08
C ILE A 6 -11.10 42.10 -18.09
N ALA A 7 -9.87 42.26 -18.56
CA ALA A 7 -8.88 41.17 -18.52
C ALA A 7 -8.56 40.69 -17.09
N ALA A 8 -8.41 41.63 -16.16
CA ALA A 8 -8.17 41.29 -14.75
C ALA A 8 -9.37 40.52 -14.13
N ILE A 9 -10.60 40.96 -14.37
CA ILE A 9 -11.80 40.27 -13.90
C ILE A 9 -11.90 38.87 -14.49
N ALA A 10 -11.66 38.73 -15.81
CA ALA A 10 -11.69 37.44 -16.49
C ALA A 10 -10.63 36.47 -15.92
N SER A 11 -9.40 36.96 -15.65
CA SER A 11 -8.33 36.15 -15.06
C SER A 11 -8.67 35.69 -13.63
N VAL A 12 -9.23 36.58 -12.79
CA VAL A 12 -9.64 36.23 -11.44
C VAL A 12 -10.80 35.22 -11.46
N SER A 13 -11.77 35.41 -12.36
CA SER A 13 -12.88 34.47 -12.51
C SER A 13 -12.40 33.10 -12.96
N LEU A 14 -11.46 33.03 -13.91
CA LEU A 14 -10.87 31.76 -14.37
C LEU A 14 -10.12 31.06 -13.23
N LEU A 15 -9.36 31.80 -12.43
CA LEU A 15 -8.62 31.25 -11.30
C LEU A 15 -9.56 30.70 -10.23
N LEU A 16 -10.67 31.39 -9.95
CA LEU A 16 -11.71 30.92 -9.04
C LEU A 16 -12.35 29.60 -9.53
N VAL A 17 -12.69 29.52 -10.82
CA VAL A 17 -13.23 28.29 -11.42
C VAL A 17 -12.24 27.15 -11.30
N MET A 18 -10.96 27.39 -11.58
CA MET A 18 -9.90 26.38 -11.44
C MET A 18 -9.76 25.91 -9.98
N LEU A 19 -9.78 26.81 -9.00
CA LEU A 19 -9.74 26.45 -7.60
C LEU A 19 -10.94 25.59 -7.17
N VAL A 20 -12.14 25.94 -7.62
CA VAL A 20 -13.35 25.14 -7.36
C VAL A 20 -13.25 23.76 -7.98
N LEU A 21 -12.77 23.66 -9.23
CA LEU A 21 -12.55 22.39 -9.91
C LEU A 21 -11.53 21.51 -9.17
N VAL A 22 -10.38 22.07 -8.80
CA VAL A 22 -9.35 21.34 -8.06
C VAL A 22 -9.91 20.90 -6.69
N GLY A 23 -10.58 21.79 -5.97
CA GLY A 23 -11.23 21.43 -4.69
C GLY A 23 -12.25 20.31 -4.86
N TYR A 24 -13.07 20.35 -5.90
CA TYR A 24 -14.02 19.28 -6.20
C TYR A 24 -13.33 17.94 -6.48
N LEU A 25 -12.24 17.93 -7.24
CA LEU A 25 -11.47 16.70 -7.54
C LEU A 25 -10.90 16.06 -6.26
N PHE A 26 -10.40 16.88 -5.32
CA PHE A 26 -9.91 16.37 -4.05
C PHE A 26 -11.02 15.88 -3.12
N LEU A 27 -12.13 16.60 -3.04
CA LEU A 27 -13.27 16.24 -2.18
C LEU A 27 -14.00 14.97 -2.67
N THR A 28 -13.95 14.68 -3.97
CA THR A 28 -14.55 13.49 -4.57
C THR A 28 -13.55 12.37 -4.80
N ALA A 29 -12.30 12.57 -4.39
CA ALA A 29 -11.26 11.54 -4.50
C ALA A 29 -11.56 10.40 -3.52
N GLU A 30 -11.77 9.21 -4.06
CA GLU A 30 -12.06 8.02 -3.28
C GLU A 30 -11.31 6.83 -3.88
N VAL A 31 -10.51 6.18 -3.03
CA VAL A 31 -9.91 4.88 -3.34
C VAL A 31 -10.59 3.84 -2.46
N GLN A 32 -11.18 2.82 -3.09
CA GLN A 32 -11.90 1.77 -2.39
C GLN A 32 -11.12 0.46 -2.42
N VAL A 33 -11.11 -0.25 -1.30
CA VAL A 33 -10.74 -1.66 -1.23
C VAL A 33 -11.99 -2.47 -1.60
N MET A 34 -11.90 -3.22 -2.69
CA MET A 34 -13.01 -4.02 -3.21
C MET A 34 -13.03 -5.41 -2.59
N ASP A 35 -11.85 -5.99 -2.43
CA ASP A 35 -11.66 -7.34 -1.91
C ASP A 35 -10.28 -7.49 -1.31
N VAL A 36 -10.15 -8.38 -0.33
CA VAL A 36 -8.86 -8.79 0.23
C VAL A 36 -8.86 -10.30 0.38
N SER A 37 -7.90 -10.94 -0.24
CA SER A 37 -7.66 -12.38 -0.07
C SER A 37 -6.31 -12.61 0.59
N SER A 38 -6.16 -13.74 1.31
CA SER A 38 -4.87 -14.14 1.83
C SER A 38 -4.55 -15.59 1.50
N GLN A 39 -3.26 -15.85 1.37
CA GLN A 39 -2.72 -17.19 1.18
C GLN A 39 -1.53 -17.39 2.10
N GLY A 40 -1.54 -18.49 2.85
CA GLY A 40 -0.43 -18.92 3.69
C GLY A 40 0.35 -20.04 3.02
N ILE A 41 1.67 -19.89 2.93
CA ILE A 41 2.58 -20.92 2.41
C ILE A 41 3.67 -21.14 3.45
N SER A 42 3.88 -22.41 3.85
CA SER A 42 4.97 -22.74 4.80
C SER A 42 6.32 -22.28 4.23
N ALA A 43 7.13 -21.66 5.08
CA ALA A 43 8.47 -21.24 4.69
C ALA A 43 9.37 -22.44 4.33
N ALA A 44 9.09 -23.62 4.88
CA ALA A 44 9.78 -24.86 4.52
C ALA A 44 9.55 -25.27 3.05
N SER A 45 8.41 -24.88 2.44
CA SER A 45 8.14 -25.16 1.02
C SER A 45 9.03 -24.36 0.07
N ASN A 46 9.66 -23.29 0.58
CA ASN A 46 10.65 -22.49 -0.16
C ASN A 46 11.84 -22.18 0.74
N PHE A 47 12.51 -23.25 1.15
CA PHE A 47 13.61 -23.22 2.12
C PHE A 47 14.76 -22.29 1.69
N GLU A 48 15.12 -22.33 0.41
CA GLU A 48 16.20 -21.49 -0.12
C GLU A 48 15.89 -20.00 0.05
N ARG A 49 14.67 -19.59 -0.29
CA ARG A 49 14.22 -18.21 -0.10
C ARG A 49 14.22 -17.81 1.38
N PHE A 50 13.83 -18.73 2.26
CA PHE A 50 13.86 -18.49 3.70
C PHE A 50 15.28 -18.24 4.21
N GLU A 51 16.25 -19.07 3.80
CA GLU A 51 17.65 -18.90 4.21
C GLU A 51 18.26 -17.62 3.63
N GLN A 52 17.93 -17.25 2.39
CA GLN A 52 18.35 -15.96 1.80
C GLN A 52 17.80 -14.76 2.57
N LEU A 53 16.52 -14.79 2.93
CA LEU A 53 15.90 -13.74 3.75
C LEU A 53 16.55 -13.64 5.13
N LYS A 54 16.74 -14.77 5.80
CA LYS A 54 17.40 -14.85 7.11
C LYS A 54 18.82 -14.27 7.03
N ALA A 55 19.61 -14.65 6.03
CA ALA A 55 20.94 -14.11 5.81
C ALA A 55 20.91 -12.59 5.61
N SER A 56 20.01 -12.08 4.77
CA SER A 56 19.88 -10.64 4.50
C SER A 56 19.51 -9.84 5.76
N VAL A 57 18.67 -10.39 6.65
CA VAL A 57 18.33 -9.76 7.93
C VAL A 57 19.51 -9.75 8.89
N ILE A 58 20.29 -10.84 8.92
CA ILE A 58 21.48 -10.96 9.78
C ILE A 58 22.54 -9.95 9.32
N ASP A 59 22.79 -9.88 8.02
CA ASP A 59 23.80 -9.02 7.39
C ASP A 59 23.36 -7.55 7.28
N GLY A 60 22.09 -7.25 7.60
CA GLY A 60 21.56 -5.89 7.51
C GLY A 60 21.33 -5.39 6.08
N THR A 61 21.27 -6.28 5.11
CA THR A 61 21.03 -5.98 3.69
C THR A 61 19.57 -6.17 3.26
N PHE A 62 18.71 -6.57 4.19
CA PHE A 62 17.28 -6.80 3.94
C PHE A 62 16.60 -5.51 3.44
N GLN A 63 15.90 -5.64 2.31
CA GLN A 63 15.10 -4.56 1.73
C GLN A 63 13.62 -4.86 1.98
N GLY A 64 13.05 -4.18 2.94
CA GLY A 64 11.67 -4.32 3.38
C GLY A 64 11.48 -3.74 4.77
N THR A 65 10.34 -3.99 5.39
CA THR A 65 10.07 -3.53 6.75
C THR A 65 10.36 -4.64 7.75
N LEU A 66 11.32 -4.43 8.63
CA LEU A 66 11.63 -5.35 9.72
C LEU A 66 10.80 -4.96 10.95
N TYR A 67 9.89 -5.84 11.38
CA TYR A 67 9.06 -5.61 12.57
C TYR A 67 9.80 -5.97 13.85
N GLN A 68 10.46 -7.14 13.82
CA GLN A 68 11.34 -7.55 14.93
C GLN A 68 12.52 -8.37 14.38
N LYS A 69 13.67 -8.22 15.00
CA LYS A 69 14.84 -9.06 14.73
C LYS A 69 14.80 -10.26 15.67
N PRO A 70 14.59 -11.50 15.17
CA PRO A 70 14.66 -12.68 16.02
C PRO A 70 16.06 -12.79 16.62
N ARG A 71 16.12 -13.08 17.93
CA ARG A 71 17.40 -13.41 18.58
C ARG A 71 17.92 -14.75 18.08
N ASP A 72 17.00 -15.73 18.01
CA ASP A 72 17.27 -17.08 17.52
C ASP A 72 16.25 -17.42 16.43
N TRP A 73 16.74 -17.67 15.23
CA TRP A 73 15.94 -18.16 14.14
C TRP A 73 15.58 -19.62 14.36
N LYS A 74 14.30 -19.95 14.33
CA LYS A 74 13.82 -21.31 14.35
C LYS A 74 13.98 -21.95 12.97
N GLU A 75 13.56 -23.22 12.86
CA GLU A 75 13.52 -23.93 11.57
C GLU A 75 12.47 -23.29 10.64
N ALA A 76 12.68 -23.42 9.33
CA ALA A 76 11.76 -22.88 8.31
C ALA A 76 10.32 -23.41 8.46
N SER A 77 10.16 -24.63 9.02
CA SER A 77 8.87 -25.25 9.28
C SER A 77 8.02 -24.53 10.34
N GLU A 78 8.65 -23.70 11.17
CA GLU A 78 8.00 -22.89 12.21
C GLU A 78 7.49 -21.52 11.70
N TYR A 79 7.72 -21.22 10.42
CA TYR A 79 7.32 -19.96 9.81
C TYR A 79 6.39 -20.17 8.61
N VAL A 80 5.59 -19.14 8.35
CA VAL A 80 4.67 -19.05 7.21
C VAL A 80 4.85 -17.71 6.50
N TYR A 81 4.82 -17.75 5.19
CA TYR A 81 4.63 -16.57 4.35
C TYR A 81 3.13 -16.33 4.22
N LEU A 82 2.63 -15.23 4.78
CA LEU A 82 1.27 -14.77 4.55
C LEU A 82 1.30 -13.71 3.44
N THR A 83 0.64 -14.01 2.34
CA THR A 83 0.52 -13.12 1.19
C THR A 83 -0.91 -12.58 1.16
N TYR A 84 -1.05 -11.27 1.18
CA TYR A 84 -2.33 -10.57 1.04
C TYR A 84 -2.41 -9.97 -0.34
N THR A 85 -3.49 -10.24 -1.05
CA THR A 85 -3.82 -9.61 -2.33
C THR A 85 -5.01 -8.70 -2.12
N ILE A 86 -4.83 -7.42 -2.37
CA ILE A 86 -5.80 -6.36 -2.13
C ILE A 86 -6.26 -5.85 -3.49
N ARG A 87 -7.53 -6.02 -3.82
CA ARG A 87 -8.13 -5.43 -5.01
C ARG A 87 -8.59 -4.02 -4.69
N LEU A 88 -8.06 -3.07 -5.44
CA LEU A 88 -8.35 -1.65 -5.30
C LEU A 88 -9.11 -1.14 -6.51
N ARG A 89 -9.98 -0.16 -6.28
CA ARG A 89 -10.61 0.65 -7.32
C ARG A 89 -10.27 2.12 -7.09
N ASN A 90 -9.71 2.75 -8.10
CA ASN A 90 -9.56 4.19 -8.15
C ASN A 90 -10.87 4.83 -8.64
N ASN A 91 -11.66 5.38 -7.72
CA ASN A 91 -12.89 6.13 -8.07
C ASN A 91 -12.62 7.61 -8.37
N CYS A 92 -11.36 8.06 -8.29
CA CYS A 92 -10.98 9.43 -8.61
C CYS A 92 -11.14 9.73 -10.11
N LEU A 93 -11.28 11.00 -10.44
CA LEU A 93 -11.28 11.50 -11.82
C LEU A 93 -9.87 11.74 -12.37
N VAL A 94 -8.86 11.36 -11.61
CA VAL A 94 -7.44 11.48 -11.96
C VAL A 94 -6.71 10.21 -11.55
N PRO A 95 -5.57 9.88 -12.16
CA PRO A 95 -4.73 8.78 -11.74
C PRO A 95 -4.24 8.97 -10.30
N ILE A 96 -4.00 7.87 -9.62
CA ILE A 96 -3.29 7.83 -8.34
C ILE A 96 -1.94 7.16 -8.55
N ASP A 97 -0.94 7.65 -7.85
CA ASP A 97 0.44 7.18 -7.98
C ASP A 97 0.97 6.61 -6.66
N MET A 98 2.07 5.88 -6.75
CA MET A 98 2.81 5.35 -5.60
C MET A 98 1.92 4.59 -4.63
N VAL A 99 1.06 3.71 -5.18
CA VAL A 99 0.16 2.88 -4.37
C VAL A 99 0.97 1.79 -3.68
N GLU A 100 0.93 1.77 -2.36
CA GLU A 100 1.69 0.85 -1.52
C GLU A 100 0.80 0.24 -0.45
N ALA A 101 0.99 -1.04 -0.14
CA ALA A 101 0.33 -1.71 0.96
C ALA A 101 1.28 -1.98 2.11
N GLN A 102 0.81 -1.74 3.31
CA GLN A 102 1.49 -2.08 4.54
C GLN A 102 0.59 -2.93 5.43
N VAL A 103 1.18 -3.91 6.08
CA VAL A 103 0.50 -4.76 7.06
C VAL A 103 0.79 -4.19 8.45
N VAL A 104 -0.25 -4.01 9.26
CA VAL A 104 -0.06 -3.69 10.68
C VAL A 104 0.36 -4.99 11.38
N PRO A 105 1.59 -5.05 11.92
CA PRO A 105 2.13 -6.29 12.49
C PRO A 105 1.42 -6.68 13.78
N LEU A 106 1.26 -7.98 13.99
CA LEU A 106 0.94 -8.55 15.29
C LEU A 106 2.23 -8.99 16.00
N SER A 107 2.07 -9.26 17.30
CA SER A 107 3.17 -9.80 18.10
C SER A 107 3.66 -11.12 17.50
N GLY A 108 4.94 -11.19 17.20
CA GLY A 108 5.57 -12.36 16.59
C GLY A 108 5.82 -12.23 15.08
N ASP A 109 5.18 -11.31 14.38
CA ASP A 109 5.50 -11.06 12.97
C ASP A 109 6.95 -10.58 12.83
N ILE A 110 7.68 -11.14 11.86
CA ILE A 110 9.12 -10.91 11.71
C ILE A 110 9.39 -9.73 10.80
N LEU A 111 8.87 -9.80 9.59
CA LEU A 111 9.16 -8.80 8.56
C LEU A 111 8.05 -8.76 7.50
N GLN A 112 7.96 -7.63 6.82
CA GLN A 112 7.21 -7.47 5.59
C GLN A 112 8.20 -7.42 4.44
N ILE A 113 7.99 -8.30 3.47
CA ILE A 113 8.71 -8.28 2.21
C ILE A 113 8.11 -7.15 1.39
N GLY A 114 8.93 -6.17 1.04
CA GLY A 114 8.47 -5.01 0.28
C GLY A 114 7.88 -5.45 -1.05
N SER A 115 6.70 -4.96 -1.37
CA SER A 115 6.24 -4.89 -2.74
C SER A 115 6.98 -3.73 -3.38
N PHE A 116 8.02 -4.00 -4.15
CA PHE A 116 8.74 -2.96 -4.89
C PHE A 116 7.95 -2.46 -6.12
N ASP A 117 6.79 -3.05 -6.36
CA ASP A 117 5.88 -2.62 -7.41
C ASP A 117 5.13 -1.36 -6.93
N VAL A 118 5.80 -0.23 -7.04
CA VAL A 118 5.12 1.06 -6.98
C VAL A 118 4.16 1.10 -8.17
N ARG A 119 2.89 0.95 -7.89
CA ARG A 119 1.85 0.93 -8.93
C ARG A 119 1.15 2.28 -8.99
N SER A 120 0.84 2.69 -10.19
CA SER A 120 -0.15 3.72 -10.45
C SER A 120 -1.45 3.06 -10.89
N LEU A 121 -2.58 3.62 -10.52
CA LEU A 121 -3.88 3.24 -11.02
C LEU A 121 -4.49 4.40 -11.80
N ASP A 122 -4.81 4.14 -13.04
CA ASP A 122 -5.49 5.11 -13.89
C ASP A 122 -6.85 5.52 -13.31
N LEU A 123 -7.40 6.60 -13.83
CA LEU A 123 -8.74 7.06 -13.44
C LEU A 123 -9.78 5.96 -13.67
N LYS A 124 -10.67 5.77 -12.70
CA LYS A 124 -11.78 4.78 -12.78
C LYS A 124 -11.33 3.34 -13.07
N SER A 125 -10.07 2.99 -12.78
CA SER A 125 -9.51 1.66 -12.99
C SER A 125 -9.46 0.81 -11.72
N GLU A 126 -9.27 -0.48 -11.90
CA GLU A 126 -9.02 -1.44 -10.83
C GLU A 126 -7.62 -2.04 -10.97
N GLY A 127 -7.06 -2.47 -9.85
CA GLY A 127 -5.78 -3.17 -9.82
C GLY A 127 -5.60 -3.96 -8.54
N ASP A 128 -4.74 -4.97 -8.62
CA ASP A 128 -4.40 -5.80 -7.47
C ASP A 128 -3.04 -5.38 -6.92
N LEU A 129 -2.96 -5.23 -5.61
CA LEU A 129 -1.75 -4.93 -4.85
C LEU A 129 -1.45 -6.11 -3.94
N THR A 130 -0.22 -6.60 -3.96
CA THR A 130 0.19 -7.75 -3.17
C THR A 130 1.21 -7.34 -2.13
N VAL A 131 1.02 -7.78 -0.90
CA VAL A 131 1.98 -7.62 0.20
C VAL A 131 2.19 -8.95 0.90
N GLN A 132 3.41 -9.22 1.33
CA GLN A 132 3.77 -10.48 1.98
C GLN A 132 4.50 -10.23 3.29
N ILE A 133 4.15 -11.01 4.32
CA ILE A 133 4.85 -11.02 5.60
C ILE A 133 5.40 -12.41 5.92
N LEU A 134 6.48 -12.44 6.69
CA LEU A 134 6.97 -13.65 7.35
C LEU A 134 6.53 -13.62 8.81
N ALA A 135 5.82 -14.65 9.22
CA ALA A 135 5.25 -14.76 10.56
C ALA A 135 5.41 -16.18 11.11
N PRO A 136 5.25 -16.41 12.44
CA PRO A 136 5.17 -17.75 12.99
C PRO A 136 4.01 -18.55 12.40
N LYS A 137 4.19 -19.85 12.26
CA LYS A 137 3.21 -20.77 11.65
C LYS A 137 1.82 -20.72 12.29
N ASP A 138 1.78 -20.57 13.61
CA ASP A 138 0.53 -20.58 14.39
C ASP A 138 -0.11 -19.19 14.48
N THR A 139 0.36 -18.23 13.69
CA THR A 139 -0.20 -16.87 13.71
C THR A 139 -1.58 -16.82 13.06
N HIS A 140 -2.45 -15.98 13.61
CA HIS A 140 -3.76 -15.74 13.02
C HIS A 140 -3.61 -14.95 11.71
N PRO A 141 -4.33 -15.29 10.61
CA PRO A 141 -4.18 -14.60 9.33
C PRO A 141 -4.83 -13.21 9.29
N VAL A 142 -5.70 -12.89 10.26
CA VAL A 142 -6.38 -11.57 10.31
C VAL A 142 -5.37 -10.47 10.56
N ARG A 143 -5.34 -9.47 9.70
CA ARG A 143 -4.48 -8.29 9.79
C ARG A 143 -5.21 -7.04 9.33
N GLU A 144 -4.90 -5.93 9.99
CA GLU A 144 -5.21 -4.60 9.44
C GLU A 144 -4.20 -4.29 8.33
N LEU A 145 -4.72 -3.86 7.19
CA LEU A 145 -3.95 -3.47 6.02
C LEU A 145 -4.16 -1.98 5.78
N ILE A 146 -3.07 -1.28 5.52
CA ILE A 146 -3.08 0.15 5.21
C ILE A 146 -2.58 0.28 3.77
N VAL A 147 -3.41 0.85 2.91
CA VAL A 147 -3.01 1.22 1.54
C VAL A 147 -2.79 2.72 1.51
N THR A 148 -1.59 3.13 1.14
CA THR A 148 -1.22 4.53 0.93
C THR A 148 -1.13 4.81 -0.55
N TYR A 149 -1.46 6.02 -0.97
CA TYR A 149 -1.39 6.47 -2.36
C TYR A 149 -1.14 7.98 -2.41
N TYR A 150 -0.75 8.47 -3.57
CA TYR A 150 -0.59 9.90 -3.83
C TYR A 150 -1.54 10.35 -4.92
N LEU A 151 -2.18 11.49 -4.65
CA LEU A 151 -3.03 12.21 -5.59
C LEU A 151 -2.42 13.60 -5.79
N TRP A 152 -1.78 13.84 -6.92
CA TRP A 152 -1.07 15.09 -7.22
C TRP A 152 -0.09 15.53 -6.11
N GLY A 153 0.65 14.58 -5.56
CA GLY A 153 1.62 14.83 -4.48
C GLY A 153 1.03 14.95 -3.08
N VAL A 154 -0.29 14.83 -2.94
CA VAL A 154 -0.96 14.75 -1.64
C VAL A 154 -1.17 13.29 -1.28
N SER A 155 -0.67 12.87 -0.11
CA SER A 155 -0.84 11.49 0.36
C SER A 155 -2.25 11.25 0.87
N GLY A 156 -2.83 10.11 0.50
CA GLY A 156 -4.05 9.56 1.06
C GLY A 156 -3.80 8.16 1.60
N SER A 157 -4.70 7.67 2.44
CA SER A 157 -4.65 6.29 2.92
C SER A 157 -6.05 5.72 3.12
N VAL A 158 -6.18 4.42 2.90
CA VAL A 158 -7.38 3.65 3.23
C VAL A 158 -6.97 2.45 4.07
N LYS A 159 -7.76 2.15 5.09
CA LYS A 159 -7.54 1.02 5.98
C LYS A 159 -8.60 -0.03 5.75
N THR A 160 -8.19 -1.28 5.78
CA THR A 160 -9.09 -2.42 5.68
C THR A 160 -8.65 -3.52 6.64
N LEU A 161 -9.58 -4.34 7.08
CA LEU A 161 -9.30 -5.51 7.91
C LEU A 161 -9.56 -6.76 7.07
N TYR A 162 -8.55 -7.59 6.90
CA TYR A 162 -8.75 -8.93 6.34
C TYR A 162 -9.38 -9.84 7.37
N GLY A 163 -10.45 -10.53 7.00
CA GLY A 163 -11.14 -11.50 7.87
C GLY A 163 -12.46 -10.99 8.47
N ASN A 164 -12.97 -9.88 7.99
CA ASN A 164 -14.32 -9.37 8.30
C ASN A 164 -15.29 -9.70 7.19
#